data_7787f881f13620e4d5802a396ce2f61d
#
_entry.id   7787f881f13620e4d5802a396ce2f61d
#
_cell.length_a   1.000
_cell.length_b   1.000
_cell.length_c   1.000
_cell.angle_alpha   90.00
_cell.angle_beta   90.00
_cell.angle_gamma   90.00
#
_symmetry.space_group_name_H-M   'P 1'
#
loop_
_entity.id
_entity.type
_entity.pdbx_description
1 polymer ?
#
loop_
_entity_poly.entity_id
_entity_poly.type
_entity_poly.pdbx_seq_one_letter_code
_entity_poly.pdbx_strand_id
1 'polypeptide(L)'
;MGIWILNGLTVDANNVQATKHILVENDKIAQVLDAAEVAAPQTEGHEVIDAAGKLVAPGFIDMHVHLREPGFEHKENIATGTRSAARGGFTTIACMPNTRPVIDTVDTVNYILDKAATEGVIRVLPYGTITKNELGRELTDFAALKEAGVIGYTDDGVGVQSAQMMKDAMALAASIGMPIIAHCEDDTLVVGAPVTEGSFSKKHGLKGIPNESEAIHVGRDVLLAEATGVHYHVCHVSTEQSVRLIRHAKQFGIKVTAEVCPHHLVLSDEDIPGLDANWKMNPPLRTPRDVQAVIEGLEDGTIDIIVTDHAPHSEEEKAKGMMLAPFGILGFETAFSLLYTQFVLTGKWTLGFLVDRMTKKPADVFGLPYGTLEVGSVADITIVDLETEQEVRKEEIVSRSKNTPFIGWKLKGWPVVTIASGKIVYS
;
A
#
# COMPACT_ATOMS: atom_id res chain seq x y z
N MET A 1 -23.05 18.58 14.88
CA MET A 1 -23.43 17.18 15.12
C MET A 1 -22.17 16.37 14.93
N GLY A 2 -21.69 15.66 15.93
CA GLY A 2 -20.47 14.87 15.86
C GLY A 2 -20.79 13.37 15.89
N ILE A 3 -19.73 12.55 15.93
CA ILE A 3 -19.83 11.09 16.05
C ILE A 3 -19.11 10.67 17.33
N TRP A 4 -19.83 9.97 18.23
CA TRP A 4 -19.21 9.26 19.33
C TRP A 4 -18.92 7.82 18.95
N ILE A 5 -17.66 7.39 19.08
CA ILE A 5 -17.23 6.00 19.01
C ILE A 5 -17.03 5.55 20.46
N LEU A 6 -17.87 4.63 20.94
CA LEU A 6 -17.86 4.19 22.33
C LEU A 6 -17.21 2.81 22.48
N ASN A 7 -16.56 2.59 23.62
CA ASN A 7 -16.05 1.28 24.06
C ASN A 7 -15.03 0.63 23.11
N GLY A 8 -14.35 1.43 22.27
CA GLY A 8 -13.41 0.91 21.29
C GLY A 8 -12.08 0.46 21.91
N LEU A 9 -11.59 -0.72 21.55
CA LEU A 9 -10.25 -1.17 21.87
C LEU A 9 -9.25 -0.38 21.01
N THR A 10 -8.34 0.37 21.61
CA THR A 10 -7.23 1.02 20.93
C THR A 10 -5.93 0.30 21.26
N VAL A 11 -4.96 0.37 20.36
CA VAL A 11 -3.61 -0.22 20.55
C VAL A 11 -2.56 0.74 20.02
N ASP A 12 -1.45 0.90 20.76
CA ASP A 12 -0.28 1.65 20.30
C ASP A 12 0.80 0.72 19.68
N ALA A 13 1.86 1.33 19.15
CA ALA A 13 2.98 0.59 18.55
C ALA A 13 3.71 -0.35 19.52
N ASN A 14 3.63 -0.09 20.84
CA ASN A 14 4.19 -0.96 21.88
C ASN A 14 3.19 -2.04 22.34
N ASN A 15 2.07 -2.17 21.62
CA ASN A 15 0.98 -3.08 21.95
C ASN A 15 0.30 -2.81 23.30
N VAL A 16 0.37 -1.57 23.80
CA VAL A 16 -0.42 -1.17 24.96
C VAL A 16 -1.87 -0.97 24.53
N GLN A 17 -2.75 -1.76 25.13
CA GLN A 17 -4.17 -1.76 24.80
C GLN A 17 -4.97 -0.96 25.83
N ALA A 18 -5.94 -0.20 25.37
CA ALA A 18 -6.89 0.54 26.23
C ALA A 18 -8.26 0.64 25.57
N THR A 19 -9.31 0.61 26.39
CA THR A 19 -10.67 0.89 25.90
C THR A 19 -10.92 2.40 25.96
N LYS A 20 -11.27 3.00 24.84
CA LYS A 20 -11.45 4.45 24.71
C LYS A 20 -12.85 4.80 24.19
N HIS A 21 -13.27 6.02 24.51
CA HIS A 21 -14.35 6.72 23.83
C HIS A 21 -13.74 7.85 23.01
N ILE A 22 -14.14 7.99 21.75
CA ILE A 22 -13.60 9.00 20.84
C ILE A 22 -14.73 9.85 20.30
N LEU A 23 -14.63 11.17 20.48
CA LEU A 23 -15.55 12.14 19.87
C LEU A 23 -14.89 12.70 18.59
N VAL A 24 -15.62 12.59 17.51
CA VAL A 24 -15.32 13.25 16.23
C VAL A 24 -16.24 14.45 16.07
N GLU A 25 -15.69 15.63 15.83
CA GLU A 25 -16.44 16.84 15.47
C GLU A 25 -15.84 17.45 14.21
N ASN A 26 -16.69 17.70 13.23
CA ASN A 26 -16.29 18.11 11.89
C ASN A 26 -15.30 17.09 11.29
N ASP A 27 -14.08 17.51 10.97
CA ASP A 27 -13.01 16.68 10.40
C ASP A 27 -11.93 16.27 11.43
N LYS A 28 -12.19 16.52 12.75
CA LYS A 28 -11.18 16.37 13.81
C LYS A 28 -11.60 15.41 14.91
N ILE A 29 -10.60 14.79 15.52
CA ILE A 29 -10.77 14.12 16.82
C ILE A 29 -10.85 15.20 17.90
N ALA A 30 -12.03 15.39 18.47
CA ALA A 30 -12.28 16.43 19.46
C ALA A 30 -11.93 15.98 20.88
N GLN A 31 -12.20 14.70 21.22
CA GLN A 31 -11.91 14.14 22.54
C GLN A 31 -11.51 12.66 22.42
N VAL A 32 -10.64 12.23 23.32
CA VAL A 32 -10.30 10.83 23.56
C VAL A 32 -10.33 10.59 25.05
N LEU A 33 -11.31 9.81 25.53
CA LEU A 33 -11.56 9.54 26.94
C LEU A 33 -11.24 8.10 27.27
N ASP A 34 -10.66 7.86 28.44
CA ASP A 34 -10.47 6.50 28.95
C ASP A 34 -11.80 5.95 29.47
N ALA A 35 -12.24 4.79 28.97
CA ALA A 35 -13.50 4.19 29.41
C ALA A 35 -13.46 3.72 30.88
N ALA A 36 -12.27 3.54 31.45
CA ALA A 36 -12.11 3.24 32.88
C ALA A 36 -12.40 4.46 33.76
N GLU A 37 -12.20 5.69 33.25
CA GLU A 37 -12.42 6.93 33.95
C GLU A 37 -13.83 7.52 33.69
N VAL A 38 -14.33 7.33 32.47
CA VAL A 38 -15.62 7.87 32.03
C VAL A 38 -16.48 6.73 31.47
N ALA A 39 -17.32 6.13 32.28
CA ALA A 39 -18.14 4.97 31.88
C ALA A 39 -19.19 5.29 30.80
N ALA A 40 -19.71 6.52 30.77
CA ALA A 40 -20.70 6.94 29.78
C ALA A 40 -20.57 8.46 29.51
N PRO A 41 -19.99 8.87 28.36
CA PRO A 41 -19.95 10.25 27.94
C PRO A 41 -21.37 10.73 27.55
N GLN A 42 -21.56 12.07 27.55
CA GLN A 42 -22.81 12.66 27.08
C GLN A 42 -22.89 12.60 25.57
N THR A 43 -23.83 11.84 25.03
CA THR A 43 -23.96 11.59 23.59
C THR A 43 -25.15 12.31 22.94
N GLU A 44 -25.90 13.06 23.71
CA GLU A 44 -27.11 13.77 23.20
C GLU A 44 -26.73 14.72 22.04
N GLY A 45 -27.46 14.61 20.94
CA GLY A 45 -27.21 15.42 19.74
C GLY A 45 -26.09 14.92 18.82
N HIS A 46 -25.51 13.76 19.13
CA HIS A 46 -24.45 13.12 18.31
C HIS A 46 -24.90 11.78 17.74
N GLU A 47 -24.30 11.36 16.62
CA GLU A 47 -24.38 9.98 16.16
C GLU A 47 -23.52 9.10 17.08
N VAL A 48 -23.95 7.85 17.34
CA VAL A 48 -23.25 6.95 18.25
C VAL A 48 -22.93 5.63 17.55
N ILE A 49 -21.66 5.26 17.58
CA ILE A 49 -21.16 3.96 17.12
C ILE A 49 -20.66 3.21 18.36
N ASP A 50 -21.28 2.08 18.71
CA ASP A 50 -20.75 1.20 19.74
C ASP A 50 -19.69 0.25 19.14
N ALA A 51 -18.45 0.45 19.53
CA ALA A 51 -17.30 -0.33 19.13
C ALA A 51 -16.87 -1.36 20.19
N ALA A 52 -17.76 -1.74 21.11
CA ALA A 52 -17.45 -2.76 22.12
C ALA A 52 -16.96 -4.06 21.47
N GLY A 53 -15.80 -4.56 21.92
CA GLY A 53 -15.14 -5.75 21.36
C GLY A 53 -14.46 -5.56 20.01
N LYS A 54 -14.46 -4.35 19.45
CA LYS A 54 -13.80 -4.04 18.17
C LYS A 54 -12.55 -3.19 18.36
N LEU A 55 -11.59 -3.37 17.48
CA LEU A 55 -10.43 -2.49 17.37
C LEU A 55 -10.88 -1.13 16.79
N VAL A 56 -10.44 -0.05 17.40
CA VAL A 56 -10.49 1.31 16.84
C VAL A 56 -9.07 1.78 16.61
N ALA A 57 -8.68 1.88 15.36
CA ALA A 57 -7.35 2.27 14.92
C ALA A 57 -7.40 3.58 14.12
N PRO A 58 -6.27 4.29 13.95
CA PRO A 58 -6.18 5.29 12.90
C PRO A 58 -6.55 4.66 11.55
N GLY A 59 -7.13 5.42 10.65
CA GLY A 59 -7.39 4.96 9.29
C GLY A 59 -6.12 4.48 8.62
N PHE A 60 -6.18 3.35 7.91
CA PHE A 60 -5.03 2.78 7.23
C PHE A 60 -4.57 3.69 6.10
N ILE A 61 -3.26 3.67 5.85
CA ILE A 61 -2.58 4.48 4.82
C ILE A 61 -1.85 3.53 3.89
N ASP A 62 -2.16 3.62 2.59
CA ASP A 62 -1.53 2.80 1.56
C ASP A 62 -0.77 3.68 0.56
N MET A 63 0.55 3.52 0.53
CA MET A 63 1.43 4.35 -0.26
C MET A 63 1.74 3.77 -1.65
N HIS A 64 1.06 2.68 -2.06
CA HIS A 64 1.27 2.05 -3.37
C HIS A 64 -0.01 1.41 -3.90
N VAL A 65 -0.71 2.11 -4.80
CA VAL A 65 -1.97 1.61 -5.39
C VAL A 65 -2.15 2.07 -6.85
N HIS A 66 -2.99 1.33 -7.61
CA HIS A 66 -3.32 1.66 -8.99
C HIS A 66 -4.81 1.94 -9.13
N LEU A 67 -5.18 3.19 -9.33
CA LEU A 67 -6.58 3.59 -9.56
C LEU A 67 -7.01 3.52 -11.03
N ARG A 68 -6.05 3.28 -11.93
CA ARG A 68 -6.28 3.02 -13.36
C ARG A 68 -6.91 4.18 -14.16
N GLU A 69 -7.32 5.24 -13.53
CA GLU A 69 -7.88 6.45 -14.13
C GLU A 69 -6.83 7.58 -14.10
N PRO A 70 -6.61 8.28 -15.23
CA PRO A 70 -7.33 8.19 -16.53
C PRO A 70 -6.89 7.02 -17.41
N GLY A 71 -7.79 6.59 -18.28
CA GLY A 71 -7.51 5.78 -19.48
C GLY A 71 -7.69 4.28 -19.36
N PHE A 72 -7.86 3.73 -18.15
CA PHE A 72 -8.12 2.32 -17.93
C PHE A 72 -9.32 2.08 -16.99
N GLU A 73 -10.32 2.95 -17.04
CA GLU A 73 -11.50 2.97 -16.17
C GLU A 73 -12.32 1.68 -16.24
N HIS A 74 -12.14 0.89 -17.29
CA HIS A 74 -12.76 -0.44 -17.40
C HIS A 74 -12.23 -1.43 -16.35
N LYS A 75 -11.02 -1.21 -15.83
CA LYS A 75 -10.39 -2.04 -14.76
C LYS A 75 -10.75 -1.52 -13.37
N GLU A 76 -10.61 -0.23 -13.17
CA GLU A 76 -10.87 0.51 -11.93
C GLU A 76 -10.96 2.00 -12.23
N ASN A 77 -11.58 2.79 -11.35
CA ASN A 77 -11.56 4.25 -11.40
C ASN A 77 -11.44 4.81 -9.97
N ILE A 78 -11.26 6.11 -9.85
CA ILE A 78 -11.09 6.79 -8.56
C ILE A 78 -12.31 6.55 -7.65
N ALA A 79 -13.53 6.62 -8.20
CA ALA A 79 -14.74 6.42 -7.41
C ALA A 79 -14.87 4.99 -6.84
N THR A 80 -14.61 3.95 -7.65
CA THR A 80 -14.73 2.56 -7.21
C THR A 80 -13.52 2.11 -6.39
N GLY A 81 -12.31 2.52 -6.76
CA GLY A 81 -11.09 2.22 -6.03
C GLY A 81 -11.08 2.82 -4.62
N THR A 82 -11.53 4.09 -4.48
CA THR A 82 -11.60 4.71 -3.14
C THR A 82 -12.67 4.06 -2.25
N ARG A 83 -13.79 3.55 -2.81
CA ARG A 83 -14.77 2.75 -2.05
C ARG A 83 -14.22 1.39 -1.63
N SER A 84 -13.48 0.71 -2.51
CA SER A 84 -12.80 -0.53 -2.20
C SER A 84 -11.76 -0.33 -1.09
N ALA A 85 -10.98 0.75 -1.16
CA ALA A 85 -10.04 1.12 -0.11
C ALA A 85 -10.74 1.43 1.22
N ALA A 86 -11.85 2.19 1.20
CA ALA A 86 -12.66 2.48 2.39
C ALA A 86 -13.19 1.19 3.04
N ARG A 87 -13.66 0.21 2.25
CA ARG A 87 -14.04 -1.11 2.76
C ARG A 87 -12.87 -1.84 3.40
N GLY A 88 -11.66 -1.68 2.87
CA GLY A 88 -10.42 -2.23 3.45
C GLY A 88 -9.92 -1.49 4.69
N GLY A 89 -10.60 -0.42 5.14
CA GLY A 89 -10.20 0.39 6.29
C GLY A 89 -9.22 1.51 5.96
N PHE A 90 -8.92 1.75 4.69
CA PHE A 90 -8.02 2.81 4.28
C PHE A 90 -8.73 4.16 4.21
N THR A 91 -8.06 5.20 4.69
CA THR A 91 -8.53 6.60 4.65
C THR A 91 -7.63 7.50 3.81
N THR A 92 -6.43 7.01 3.48
CA THR A 92 -5.47 7.70 2.62
C THR A 92 -4.77 6.68 1.73
N ILE A 93 -4.71 6.97 0.44
CA ILE A 93 -4.01 6.14 -0.55
C ILE A 93 -3.15 7.00 -1.46
N ALA A 94 -2.00 6.47 -1.91
CA ALA A 94 -1.14 7.14 -2.87
C ALA A 94 -1.17 6.38 -4.21
N CYS A 95 -1.61 7.05 -5.29
CA CYS A 95 -1.80 6.39 -6.57
C CYS A 95 -0.59 6.54 -7.50
N MET A 96 -0.19 5.43 -8.10
CA MET A 96 0.89 5.33 -9.08
C MET A 96 0.53 6.02 -10.40
N PRO A 97 1.53 6.57 -11.14
CA PRO A 97 1.30 7.43 -12.29
C PRO A 97 1.10 6.70 -13.62
N ASN A 98 1.19 5.37 -13.66
CA ASN A 98 1.16 4.54 -14.87
C ASN A 98 -0.24 4.41 -15.51
N THR A 99 -0.87 5.55 -15.74
CA THR A 99 -2.18 5.73 -16.35
C THR A 99 -2.06 6.11 -17.85
N ARG A 100 -3.15 6.50 -18.51
CA ARG A 100 -3.12 6.95 -19.90
C ARG A 100 -4.06 8.15 -20.12
N PRO A 101 -3.52 9.38 -20.24
CA PRO A 101 -2.09 9.70 -20.15
C PRO A 101 -1.50 9.38 -18.78
N VAL A 102 -0.18 9.22 -18.71
CA VAL A 102 0.55 9.10 -17.44
C VAL A 102 0.53 10.43 -16.68
N ILE A 103 0.80 10.39 -15.36
CA ILE A 103 0.78 11.61 -14.53
C ILE A 103 2.14 12.34 -14.64
N ASP A 104 2.42 12.92 -15.81
CA ASP A 104 3.66 13.61 -16.14
C ASP A 104 3.49 15.13 -16.41
N THR A 105 2.27 15.63 -16.25
CA THR A 105 1.93 17.06 -16.43
C THR A 105 1.07 17.57 -15.28
N VAL A 106 1.10 18.89 -15.07
CA VAL A 106 0.25 19.59 -14.08
C VAL A 106 -1.24 19.32 -14.37
N ASP A 107 -1.64 19.28 -15.63
CA ASP A 107 -3.04 19.03 -16.01
C ASP A 107 -3.51 17.64 -15.58
N THR A 108 -2.66 16.62 -15.72
CA THR A 108 -2.99 15.24 -15.26
C THR A 108 -3.05 15.16 -13.74
N VAL A 109 -2.15 15.84 -13.01
CA VAL A 109 -2.22 15.92 -11.55
C VAL A 109 -3.53 16.58 -11.11
N ASN A 110 -3.88 17.73 -11.68
CA ASN A 110 -5.12 18.43 -11.37
C ASN A 110 -6.35 17.56 -11.67
N TYR A 111 -6.34 16.85 -12.80
CA TYR A 111 -7.44 15.91 -13.13
C TYR A 111 -7.65 14.87 -12.02
N ILE A 112 -6.57 14.25 -11.51
CA ILE A 112 -6.66 13.25 -10.44
C ILE A 112 -7.20 13.88 -9.15
N LEU A 113 -6.68 15.06 -8.75
CA LEU A 113 -7.09 15.75 -7.54
C LEU A 113 -8.56 16.18 -7.61
N ASP A 114 -9.00 16.73 -8.75
CA ASP A 114 -10.39 17.15 -8.96
C ASP A 114 -11.35 15.94 -8.94
N LYS A 115 -10.97 14.84 -9.58
CA LYS A 115 -11.74 13.60 -9.54
C LYS A 115 -11.81 13.02 -8.12
N ALA A 116 -10.70 12.99 -7.41
CA ALA A 116 -10.67 12.53 -6.03
C ALA A 116 -11.54 13.39 -5.11
N ALA A 117 -11.55 14.70 -5.30
CA ALA A 117 -12.37 15.63 -4.52
C ALA A 117 -13.88 15.51 -4.82
N THR A 118 -14.25 15.16 -6.05
CA THR A 118 -15.67 15.12 -6.48
C THR A 118 -16.30 13.74 -6.42
N GLU A 119 -15.53 12.67 -6.67
CA GLU A 119 -16.03 11.30 -6.78
C GLU A 119 -15.40 10.34 -5.76
N GLY A 120 -14.24 10.67 -5.21
CA GLY A 120 -13.55 9.88 -4.19
C GLY A 120 -14.22 10.00 -2.82
N VAL A 121 -14.15 8.93 -2.03
CA VAL A 121 -14.69 8.90 -0.67
C VAL A 121 -13.60 9.03 0.41
N ILE A 122 -12.33 8.81 0.04
CA ILE A 122 -11.16 8.95 0.90
C ILE A 122 -10.09 9.83 0.23
N ARG A 123 -9.03 10.14 0.94
CA ARG A 123 -7.92 10.96 0.45
C ARG A 123 -7.10 10.20 -0.59
N VAL A 124 -6.84 10.84 -1.73
CA VAL A 124 -5.96 10.35 -2.80
C VAL A 124 -4.78 11.31 -2.97
N LEU A 125 -3.58 10.78 -2.92
CA LEU A 125 -2.31 11.48 -3.09
C LEU A 125 -1.64 10.99 -4.37
N PRO A 126 -1.47 11.81 -5.42
CA PRO A 126 -0.85 11.33 -6.66
C PRO A 126 0.67 11.33 -6.57
N TYR A 127 1.32 10.33 -7.20
CA TYR A 127 2.71 10.42 -7.63
C TYR A 127 2.78 11.01 -9.03
N GLY A 128 3.88 11.74 -9.32
CA GLY A 128 4.26 12.12 -10.69
C GLY A 128 5.25 11.13 -11.28
N THR A 129 5.34 11.07 -12.61
CA THR A 129 6.39 10.25 -13.24
C THR A 129 7.78 10.88 -13.08
N ILE A 130 8.81 10.03 -13.04
CA ILE A 130 10.22 10.47 -13.12
C ILE A 130 10.49 10.97 -14.54
N THR A 131 10.10 10.17 -15.54
CA THR A 131 10.38 10.49 -16.94
C THR A 131 9.08 10.71 -17.73
N LYS A 132 9.14 11.57 -18.74
CA LYS A 132 8.01 11.84 -19.62
C LYS A 132 7.52 10.55 -20.29
N ASN A 133 6.22 10.31 -20.20
CA ASN A 133 5.56 9.10 -20.68
C ASN A 133 6.15 7.78 -20.13
N GLU A 134 6.91 7.81 -19.01
CA GLU A 134 7.62 6.65 -18.44
C GLU A 134 8.56 5.97 -19.43
N LEU A 135 9.21 6.76 -20.31
CA LEU A 135 10.07 6.23 -21.36
C LEU A 135 11.57 6.18 -21.00
N GLY A 136 11.96 6.64 -19.80
CA GLY A 136 13.35 6.63 -19.36
C GLY A 136 14.30 7.55 -20.14
N ARG A 137 13.77 8.56 -20.87
CA ARG A 137 14.57 9.37 -21.83
C ARG A 137 14.69 10.83 -21.47
N GLU A 138 13.70 11.40 -20.84
CA GLU A 138 13.62 12.84 -20.48
C GLU A 138 12.90 12.99 -19.15
N LEU A 139 13.46 13.78 -18.22
CA LEU A 139 12.84 14.05 -16.94
C LEU A 139 11.58 14.91 -17.12
N THR A 140 10.62 14.72 -16.24
CA THR A 140 9.46 15.61 -16.10
C THR A 140 9.83 16.88 -15.37
N ASP A 141 8.95 17.86 -15.34
CA ASP A 141 9.15 19.07 -14.54
C ASP A 141 8.78 18.82 -13.08
N PHE A 142 9.75 18.34 -12.30
CA PHE A 142 9.55 18.00 -10.89
C PHE A 142 9.04 19.17 -10.07
N ALA A 143 9.50 20.39 -10.34
CA ALA A 143 9.08 21.55 -9.58
C ALA A 143 7.60 21.89 -9.84
N ALA A 144 7.19 21.88 -11.11
CA ALA A 144 5.80 22.12 -11.47
C ALA A 144 4.85 21.01 -10.96
N LEU A 145 5.27 19.75 -11.04
CA LEU A 145 4.47 18.63 -10.50
C LEU A 145 4.36 18.68 -8.97
N LYS A 146 5.44 19.06 -8.26
CA LYS A 146 5.41 19.28 -6.81
C LYS A 146 4.42 20.38 -6.45
N GLU A 147 4.47 21.52 -7.14
CA GLU A 147 3.55 22.65 -6.90
C GLU A 147 2.10 22.25 -7.17
N ALA A 148 1.86 21.38 -8.15
CA ALA A 148 0.55 20.82 -8.45
C ALA A 148 0.05 19.82 -7.38
N GLY A 149 0.92 19.29 -6.51
CA GLY A 149 0.52 18.49 -5.35
C GLY A 149 0.93 17.02 -5.38
N VAL A 150 1.87 16.60 -6.24
CA VAL A 150 2.41 15.24 -6.14
C VAL A 150 3.26 15.07 -4.87
N ILE A 151 3.29 13.86 -4.32
CA ILE A 151 4.01 13.55 -3.08
C ILE A 151 5.37 12.88 -3.30
N GLY A 152 5.73 12.57 -4.53
CA GLY A 152 6.98 11.94 -4.94
C GLY A 152 6.97 11.60 -6.42
N TYR A 153 8.04 10.97 -6.91
CA TYR A 153 8.20 10.64 -8.33
C TYR A 153 8.54 9.17 -8.50
N THR A 154 7.90 8.53 -9.49
CA THR A 154 8.09 7.12 -9.82
C THR A 154 7.80 6.86 -11.30
N ASP A 155 8.54 5.94 -11.94
CA ASP A 155 8.15 5.30 -13.20
C ASP A 155 7.73 3.86 -12.86
N ASP A 156 6.63 3.74 -12.08
CA ASP A 156 6.18 2.47 -11.56
C ASP A 156 5.75 1.49 -12.66
N GLY A 157 6.15 0.24 -12.51
CA GLY A 157 5.88 -0.86 -13.43
C GLY A 157 6.86 -0.98 -14.61
N VAL A 158 7.72 0.03 -14.84
CA VAL A 158 8.77 -0.03 -15.88
C VAL A 158 10.16 0.27 -15.33
N GLY A 159 10.26 1.01 -14.22
CA GLY A 159 11.53 1.40 -13.61
C GLY A 159 12.43 2.26 -14.52
N VAL A 160 13.34 3.03 -13.95
CA VAL A 160 14.32 3.81 -14.73
C VAL A 160 15.56 2.96 -14.99
N GLN A 161 15.72 2.45 -16.20
CA GLN A 161 16.79 1.51 -16.55
C GLN A 161 18.19 2.16 -16.64
N SER A 162 18.24 3.44 -17.04
CA SER A 162 19.52 4.18 -17.15
C SER A 162 20.00 4.69 -15.80
N ALA A 163 21.17 4.25 -15.35
CA ALA A 163 21.79 4.76 -14.12
C ALA A 163 22.05 6.28 -14.17
N GLN A 164 22.41 6.84 -15.33
CA GLN A 164 22.61 8.29 -15.46
C GLN A 164 21.28 9.03 -15.30
N MET A 165 20.20 8.57 -15.95
CA MET A 165 18.88 9.18 -15.84
C MET A 165 18.38 9.13 -14.39
N MET A 166 18.53 7.99 -13.71
CA MET A 166 18.13 7.85 -12.30
C MET A 166 18.96 8.77 -11.39
N LYS A 167 20.27 8.90 -11.63
CA LYS A 167 21.14 9.81 -10.88
C LYS A 167 20.70 11.27 -11.02
N ASP A 168 20.37 11.69 -12.25
CA ASP A 168 19.92 13.05 -12.52
C ASP A 168 18.56 13.31 -11.88
N ALA A 169 17.63 12.34 -11.95
CA ALA A 169 16.34 12.39 -11.27
C ALA A 169 16.49 12.50 -9.74
N MET A 170 17.35 11.68 -9.15
CA MET A 170 17.61 11.69 -7.71
C MET A 170 18.23 13.01 -7.26
N ALA A 171 19.18 13.56 -8.02
CA ALA A 171 19.78 14.85 -7.70
C ALA A 171 18.76 15.99 -7.77
N LEU A 172 17.88 15.98 -8.77
CA LEU A 172 16.80 16.96 -8.92
C LEU A 172 15.79 16.82 -7.78
N ALA A 173 15.33 15.62 -7.48
CA ALA A 173 14.39 15.36 -6.37
C ALA A 173 14.96 15.80 -5.02
N ALA A 174 16.23 15.47 -4.75
CA ALA A 174 16.93 15.90 -3.53
C ALA A 174 16.99 17.42 -3.40
N SER A 175 17.25 18.16 -4.50
CA SER A 175 17.35 19.62 -4.50
C SER A 175 16.05 20.32 -4.11
N ILE A 176 14.91 19.67 -4.29
CA ILE A 176 13.58 20.19 -3.93
C ILE A 176 12.95 19.46 -2.73
N GLY A 177 13.70 18.56 -2.08
CA GLY A 177 13.24 17.84 -0.89
C GLY A 177 12.13 16.84 -1.13
N MET A 178 12.12 16.18 -2.31
CA MET A 178 11.12 15.19 -2.68
C MET A 178 11.74 13.78 -2.76
N PRO A 179 10.98 12.72 -2.44
CA PRO A 179 11.46 11.35 -2.56
C PRO A 179 11.39 10.83 -4.01
N ILE A 180 12.25 9.85 -4.29
CA ILE A 180 12.11 8.94 -5.44
C ILE A 180 11.56 7.61 -4.93
N ILE A 181 10.49 7.13 -5.55
CA ILE A 181 9.82 5.87 -5.27
C ILE A 181 10.10 4.94 -6.45
N ALA A 182 10.69 3.77 -6.22
CA ALA A 182 11.24 2.98 -7.32
C ALA A 182 10.69 1.56 -7.37
N HIS A 183 10.00 1.27 -8.47
CA HIS A 183 9.81 -0.10 -8.94
C HIS A 183 11.16 -0.62 -9.44
N CYS A 184 11.69 -1.66 -8.80
CA CYS A 184 13.03 -2.14 -9.05
C CYS A 184 13.01 -3.44 -9.87
N GLU A 185 13.25 -3.31 -11.16
CA GLU A 185 13.33 -4.44 -12.08
C GLU A 185 14.33 -4.12 -13.20
N ASP A 186 15.33 -4.98 -13.42
CA ASP A 186 16.21 -4.92 -14.59
C ASP A 186 15.51 -5.62 -15.76
N ASP A 187 15.08 -4.84 -16.74
CA ASP A 187 14.30 -5.28 -17.90
C ASP A 187 15.01 -6.37 -18.72
N THR A 188 16.34 -6.38 -18.71
CA THR A 188 17.11 -7.33 -19.51
C THR A 188 17.00 -8.76 -19.01
N LEU A 189 16.65 -8.94 -17.72
CA LEU A 189 16.55 -10.24 -17.07
C LEU A 189 15.13 -10.83 -17.12
N VAL A 190 14.10 -10.02 -17.36
CA VAL A 190 12.70 -10.44 -17.20
C VAL A 190 11.95 -10.74 -18.49
N VAL A 191 12.56 -10.50 -19.65
CA VAL A 191 11.91 -10.64 -20.97
C VAL A 191 11.19 -11.98 -21.14
N GLY A 192 9.85 -11.94 -21.28
CA GLY A 192 9.00 -13.10 -21.52
C GLY A 192 8.82 -14.06 -20.34
N ALA A 193 9.15 -13.62 -19.12
CA ALA A 193 9.00 -14.41 -17.92
C ALA A 193 7.70 -13.99 -17.15
N PRO A 194 6.74 -14.92 -16.90
CA PRO A 194 5.49 -14.59 -16.24
C PRO A 194 5.49 -14.81 -14.72
N VAL A 195 6.47 -15.48 -14.15
CA VAL A 195 6.55 -15.93 -12.75
C VAL A 195 8.01 -15.93 -12.28
N THR A 196 8.26 -16.15 -11.00
CA THR A 196 9.63 -16.26 -10.46
C THR A 196 10.42 -17.44 -11.04
N GLU A 197 11.74 -17.34 -11.08
CA GLU A 197 12.63 -18.48 -11.29
C GLU A 197 12.65 -19.34 -10.02
N GLY A 198 11.85 -20.42 -10.02
CA GLY A 198 11.66 -21.25 -8.83
C GLY A 198 11.10 -22.64 -9.16
N SER A 199 10.45 -23.24 -8.19
CA SER A 199 9.83 -24.56 -8.30
C SER A 199 8.68 -24.56 -9.31
N PHE A 200 7.85 -23.53 -9.28
CA PHE A 200 6.69 -23.41 -10.16
C PHE A 200 7.08 -23.26 -11.63
N SER A 201 8.02 -22.35 -11.95
CA SER A 201 8.49 -22.15 -13.33
C SER A 201 9.11 -23.41 -13.90
N LYS A 202 9.94 -24.12 -13.12
CA LYS A 202 10.54 -25.40 -13.52
C LYS A 202 9.49 -26.48 -13.79
N LYS A 203 8.52 -26.62 -12.89
CA LYS A 203 7.42 -27.60 -13.00
C LYS A 203 6.58 -27.40 -14.27
N HIS A 204 6.34 -26.16 -14.66
CA HIS A 204 5.47 -25.83 -15.79
C HIS A 204 6.24 -25.48 -17.08
N GLY A 205 7.59 -25.57 -17.09
CA GLY A 205 8.40 -25.24 -18.26
C GLY A 205 8.33 -23.76 -18.65
N LEU A 206 8.12 -22.87 -17.68
CA LEU A 206 8.04 -21.44 -17.89
C LEU A 206 9.41 -20.79 -17.68
N LYS A 207 9.68 -19.69 -18.40
CA LYS A 207 10.80 -18.82 -18.08
C LYS A 207 10.50 -18.12 -16.75
N GLY A 208 11.50 -18.06 -15.86
CA GLY A 208 11.39 -17.41 -14.56
C GLY A 208 12.02 -16.01 -14.54
N ILE A 209 11.50 -15.13 -13.70
CA ILE A 209 12.08 -13.85 -13.33
C ILE A 209 13.08 -14.11 -12.20
N PRO A 210 14.39 -13.93 -12.41
CA PRO A 210 15.40 -14.17 -11.38
C PRO A 210 15.32 -13.09 -10.29
N ASN A 211 15.76 -13.42 -9.09
CA ASN A 211 15.81 -12.47 -7.96
C ASN A 211 16.75 -11.29 -8.23
N GLU A 212 17.79 -11.53 -9.04
CA GLU A 212 18.77 -10.53 -9.45
C GLU A 212 18.15 -9.36 -10.21
N SER A 213 16.99 -9.56 -10.88
CA SER A 213 16.30 -8.48 -11.59
C SER A 213 15.92 -7.33 -10.65
N GLU A 214 15.44 -7.65 -9.45
CA GLU A 214 15.12 -6.68 -8.41
C GLU A 214 16.39 -6.19 -7.69
N ALA A 215 17.23 -7.13 -7.23
CA ALA A 215 18.35 -6.81 -6.38
C ALA A 215 19.44 -5.97 -7.06
N ILE A 216 19.74 -6.18 -8.36
CA ILE A 216 20.69 -5.36 -9.12
C ILE A 216 20.18 -3.91 -9.22
N HIS A 217 18.90 -3.71 -9.50
CA HIS A 217 18.30 -2.38 -9.58
C HIS A 217 18.34 -1.68 -8.21
N VAL A 218 17.94 -2.36 -7.14
CA VAL A 218 18.04 -1.86 -5.76
C VAL A 218 19.49 -1.47 -5.42
N GLY A 219 20.45 -2.36 -5.68
CA GLY A 219 21.87 -2.11 -5.37
C GLY A 219 22.46 -0.92 -6.14
N ARG A 220 22.11 -0.78 -7.43
CA ARG A 220 22.47 0.38 -8.23
C ARG A 220 21.93 1.67 -7.63
N ASP A 221 20.66 1.69 -7.31
CA ASP A 221 19.96 2.90 -6.87
C ASP A 221 20.32 3.30 -5.45
N VAL A 222 20.63 2.37 -4.56
CA VAL A 222 21.17 2.66 -3.23
C VAL A 222 22.49 3.46 -3.33
N LEU A 223 23.40 3.08 -4.24
CA LEU A 223 24.65 3.81 -4.47
C LEU A 223 24.40 5.22 -5.04
N LEU A 224 23.37 5.39 -5.88
CA LEU A 224 22.98 6.69 -6.41
C LEU A 224 22.31 7.54 -5.34
N ALA A 225 21.50 6.95 -4.47
CA ALA A 225 20.88 7.63 -3.34
C ALA A 225 21.93 8.13 -2.32
N GLU A 226 22.96 7.32 -2.04
CA GLU A 226 24.12 7.76 -1.23
C GLU A 226 24.80 8.99 -1.84
N ALA A 227 25.07 8.95 -3.14
CA ALA A 227 25.76 10.01 -3.84
C ALA A 227 24.96 11.32 -3.94
N THR A 228 23.62 11.26 -3.95
CA THR A 228 22.73 12.42 -4.15
C THR A 228 22.08 12.92 -2.88
N GLY A 229 22.02 12.09 -1.83
CA GLY A 229 21.35 12.38 -0.56
C GLY A 229 19.82 12.42 -0.64
N VAL A 230 19.22 11.90 -1.73
CA VAL A 230 17.77 11.82 -1.90
C VAL A 230 17.15 10.86 -0.88
N HIS A 231 15.90 11.07 -0.50
CA HIS A 231 15.10 10.01 0.11
C HIS A 231 14.68 9.03 -0.98
N TYR A 232 15.21 7.82 -0.92
CA TYR A 232 14.94 6.73 -1.86
C TYR A 232 14.03 5.69 -1.21
N HIS A 233 12.87 5.43 -1.80
CA HIS A 233 11.91 4.45 -1.31
C HIS A 233 11.81 3.28 -2.28
N VAL A 234 12.07 2.07 -1.79
CA VAL A 234 12.04 0.83 -2.58
C VAL A 234 10.64 0.24 -2.52
N CYS A 235 9.96 0.16 -3.66
CA CYS A 235 8.63 -0.44 -3.78
C CYS A 235 8.67 -1.95 -3.55
N HIS A 236 7.58 -2.50 -2.99
CA HIS A 236 7.19 -3.91 -2.93
C HIS A 236 8.36 -4.92 -2.93
N VAL A 237 9.28 -4.78 -1.96
CA VAL A 237 10.44 -5.68 -1.82
C VAL A 237 10.00 -7.13 -1.75
N SER A 238 10.62 -7.98 -2.56
CA SER A 238 10.24 -9.39 -2.68
C SER A 238 11.38 -10.39 -2.50
N THR A 239 12.65 -9.97 -2.51
CA THR A 239 13.80 -10.88 -2.51
C THR A 239 14.71 -10.74 -1.30
N GLU A 240 15.32 -11.85 -0.85
CA GLU A 240 16.35 -11.86 0.20
C GLU A 240 17.52 -10.93 -0.11
N GLN A 241 17.94 -10.89 -1.38
CA GLN A 241 19.06 -10.05 -1.81
C GLN A 241 18.73 -8.56 -1.61
N SER A 242 17.54 -8.12 -2.00
CA SER A 242 17.08 -6.73 -1.81
C SER A 242 17.01 -6.36 -0.33
N VAL A 243 16.44 -7.23 0.52
CA VAL A 243 16.40 -7.02 1.97
C VAL A 243 17.82 -6.82 2.53
N ARG A 244 18.77 -7.64 2.12
CA ARG A 244 20.17 -7.51 2.55
C ARG A 244 20.80 -6.20 2.12
N LEU A 245 20.56 -5.76 0.89
CA LEU A 245 21.07 -4.49 0.36
C LEU A 245 20.49 -3.29 1.08
N ILE A 246 19.17 -3.26 1.33
CA ILE A 246 18.47 -2.20 2.05
C ILE A 246 18.96 -2.14 3.50
N ARG A 247 19.08 -3.30 4.18
CA ARG A 247 19.59 -3.38 5.55
C ARG A 247 20.99 -2.78 5.64
N HIS A 248 21.86 -3.13 4.71
CA HIS A 248 23.22 -2.58 4.64
C HIS A 248 23.20 -1.06 4.41
N ALA A 249 22.40 -0.58 3.46
CA ALA A 249 22.27 0.85 3.19
C ALA A 249 21.84 1.64 4.44
N LYS A 250 20.84 1.16 5.19
CA LYS A 250 20.40 1.78 6.44
C LYS A 250 21.50 1.82 7.50
N GLN A 251 22.32 0.76 7.61
CA GLN A 251 23.47 0.73 8.53
C GLN A 251 24.52 1.81 8.23
N PHE A 252 24.66 2.20 6.97
CA PHE A 252 25.53 3.31 6.55
C PHE A 252 24.86 4.69 6.57
N GLY A 253 23.62 4.78 7.07
CA GLY A 253 22.89 6.04 7.20
C GLY A 253 22.39 6.62 5.87
N ILE A 254 22.33 5.81 4.81
CA ILE A 254 21.72 6.21 3.55
C ILE A 254 20.21 6.37 3.77
N LYS A 255 19.61 7.41 3.24
CA LYS A 255 18.17 7.70 3.38
C LYS A 255 17.33 6.77 2.50
N VAL A 256 17.29 5.49 2.88
CA VAL A 256 16.52 4.46 2.19
C VAL A 256 15.38 4.00 3.09
N THR A 257 14.18 3.91 2.53
CA THR A 257 13.02 3.25 3.12
C THR A 257 12.46 2.21 2.14
N ALA A 258 11.63 1.30 2.63
CA ALA A 258 11.11 0.23 1.80
C ALA A 258 9.71 -0.21 2.24
N GLU A 259 8.98 -0.80 1.31
CA GLU A 259 7.65 -1.35 1.54
C GLU A 259 7.55 -2.82 1.13
N VAL A 260 6.52 -3.48 1.64
CA VAL A 260 6.19 -4.87 1.31
C VAL A 260 4.69 -5.07 1.16
N CYS A 261 4.29 -5.97 0.27
CA CYS A 261 2.88 -6.32 0.08
C CYS A 261 2.46 -7.54 0.89
N PRO A 262 1.20 -7.61 1.36
CA PRO A 262 0.68 -8.77 2.09
C PRO A 262 0.90 -10.10 1.37
N HIS A 263 0.71 -10.13 0.05
CA HIS A 263 0.89 -11.35 -0.74
C HIS A 263 2.35 -11.86 -0.76
N HIS A 264 3.35 -10.98 -0.70
CA HIS A 264 4.76 -11.37 -0.58
C HIS A 264 5.16 -11.85 0.83
N LEU A 265 4.35 -11.53 1.85
CA LEU A 265 4.53 -12.02 3.22
C LEU A 265 3.86 -13.38 3.47
N VAL A 266 2.82 -13.72 2.68
CA VAL A 266 1.94 -14.88 2.95
C VAL A 266 2.12 -15.99 1.92
N LEU A 267 2.43 -15.66 0.67
CA LEU A 267 2.47 -16.58 -0.45
C LEU A 267 3.87 -16.73 -1.03
N SER A 268 4.18 -17.94 -1.49
CA SER A 268 5.37 -18.29 -2.25
C SER A 268 5.03 -18.85 -3.64
N ASP A 269 6.03 -19.12 -4.46
CA ASP A 269 5.84 -19.79 -5.75
C ASP A 269 5.33 -21.23 -5.61
N GLU A 270 5.50 -21.85 -4.44
CA GLU A 270 5.02 -23.20 -4.14
C GLU A 270 3.50 -23.25 -3.88
N ASP A 271 2.90 -22.11 -3.53
CA ASP A 271 1.46 -22.00 -3.26
C ASP A 271 0.62 -21.85 -4.53
N ILE A 272 1.25 -21.56 -5.68
CA ILE A 272 0.56 -21.36 -6.96
C ILE A 272 -0.07 -22.68 -7.43
N PRO A 273 -1.41 -22.83 -7.47
CA PRO A 273 -2.06 -24.13 -7.70
C PRO A 273 -1.99 -24.58 -9.16
N GLY A 274 -1.79 -23.64 -10.10
CA GLY A 274 -1.80 -23.91 -11.53
C GLY A 274 -1.64 -22.65 -12.36
N LEU A 275 -1.95 -22.71 -13.65
CA LEU A 275 -1.75 -21.59 -14.59
C LEU A 275 -2.86 -20.51 -14.53
N ASP A 276 -3.41 -20.25 -13.35
CA ASP A 276 -4.39 -19.19 -13.12
C ASP A 276 -3.68 -17.83 -12.98
N ALA A 277 -4.02 -16.89 -13.87
CA ALA A 277 -3.42 -15.56 -13.87
C ALA A 277 -3.84 -14.68 -12.69
N ASN A 278 -4.80 -15.06 -11.86
CA ASN A 278 -5.06 -14.39 -10.58
C ASN A 278 -3.90 -14.55 -9.57
N TRP A 279 -2.94 -15.44 -9.87
CA TRP A 279 -1.69 -15.62 -9.13
C TRP A 279 -0.49 -14.93 -9.79
N LYS A 280 -0.73 -14.11 -10.81
CA LYS A 280 0.30 -13.37 -11.54
C LYS A 280 0.33 -11.91 -11.09
N MET A 281 1.40 -11.50 -10.39
CA MET A 281 1.71 -10.13 -9.98
C MET A 281 3.20 -9.84 -10.22
N ASN A 282 3.59 -8.57 -10.14
CA ASN A 282 4.97 -8.13 -10.27
C ASN A 282 5.33 -7.14 -9.15
N PRO A 283 6.34 -7.44 -8.31
CA PRO A 283 7.20 -8.64 -8.34
C PRO A 283 6.43 -9.95 -8.22
N PRO A 284 6.91 -11.05 -8.82
CA PRO A 284 6.24 -12.34 -8.71
C PRO A 284 6.36 -12.90 -7.29
N LEU A 285 5.48 -13.84 -6.94
CA LEU A 285 5.63 -14.63 -5.72
C LEU A 285 6.96 -15.37 -5.76
N ARG A 286 7.82 -15.12 -4.77
CA ARG A 286 9.17 -15.66 -4.69
C ARG A 286 9.21 -16.99 -3.96
N THR A 287 10.41 -17.52 -3.73
CA THR A 287 10.62 -18.76 -3.00
C THR A 287 10.26 -18.61 -1.51
N PRO A 288 9.98 -19.71 -0.78
CA PRO A 288 9.75 -19.65 0.68
C PRO A 288 10.90 -19.00 1.45
N ARG A 289 12.14 -19.11 0.95
CA ARG A 289 13.31 -18.45 1.55
C ARG A 289 13.24 -16.93 1.41
N ASP A 290 12.79 -16.42 0.28
CA ASP A 290 12.60 -14.98 0.06
C ASP A 290 11.47 -14.45 0.94
N VAL A 291 10.34 -15.17 1.03
CA VAL A 291 9.22 -14.83 1.92
C VAL A 291 9.70 -14.68 3.36
N GLN A 292 10.48 -15.65 3.87
CA GLN A 292 11.03 -15.57 5.21
C GLN A 292 11.94 -14.35 5.41
N ALA A 293 12.82 -14.05 4.43
CA ALA A 293 13.71 -12.91 4.50
C ALA A 293 12.97 -11.56 4.49
N VAL A 294 11.88 -11.46 3.71
CA VAL A 294 11.04 -10.27 3.66
C VAL A 294 10.28 -10.08 4.98
N ILE A 295 9.76 -11.16 5.59
CA ILE A 295 9.14 -11.11 6.92
C ILE A 295 10.14 -10.60 7.96
N GLU A 296 11.34 -11.19 8.02
CA GLU A 296 12.41 -10.76 8.94
C GLU A 296 12.81 -9.30 8.69
N GLY A 297 12.84 -8.86 7.43
CA GLY A 297 13.12 -7.48 7.06
C GLY A 297 12.07 -6.49 7.57
N LEU A 298 10.79 -6.88 7.60
CA LEU A 298 9.73 -6.06 8.17
C LEU A 298 9.81 -6.04 9.71
N GLU A 299 10.12 -7.18 10.32
CA GLU A 299 10.24 -7.33 11.79
C GLU A 299 11.41 -6.52 12.36
N ASP A 300 12.56 -6.51 11.69
CA ASP A 300 13.77 -5.81 12.15
C ASP A 300 13.84 -4.32 11.70
N GLY A 301 12.85 -3.85 10.94
CA GLY A 301 12.76 -2.46 10.46
C GLY A 301 13.62 -2.16 9.23
N THR A 302 14.16 -3.16 8.55
CA THR A 302 14.79 -3.03 7.23
C THR A 302 13.74 -2.59 6.20
N ILE A 303 12.55 -3.20 6.25
CA ILE A 303 11.36 -2.77 5.54
C ILE A 303 10.51 -1.96 6.52
N ASP A 304 10.02 -0.82 6.09
CA ASP A 304 9.39 0.16 6.98
C ASP A 304 7.87 0.01 7.08
N ILE A 305 7.20 -0.24 5.96
CA ILE A 305 5.75 -0.13 5.84
C ILE A 305 5.14 -1.30 5.06
N ILE A 306 3.84 -1.48 5.26
CA ILE A 306 3.01 -2.39 4.49
C ILE A 306 2.16 -1.56 3.52
N VAL A 307 2.16 -1.97 2.25
CA VAL A 307 1.32 -1.41 1.18
C VAL A 307 0.59 -2.53 0.48
N THR A 308 -0.42 -2.25 -0.34
CA THR A 308 -1.15 -3.34 -0.99
C THR A 308 -0.67 -3.65 -2.41
N ASP A 309 -0.13 -2.69 -3.11
CA ASP A 309 0.01 -2.75 -4.57
C ASP A 309 -1.30 -3.19 -5.23
N HIS A 310 -2.41 -2.58 -4.79
CA HIS A 310 -3.72 -2.86 -5.35
C HIS A 310 -3.72 -2.57 -6.86
N ALA A 311 -3.69 -3.64 -7.67
CA ALA A 311 -3.49 -3.59 -9.12
C ALA A 311 -4.62 -4.30 -9.88
N PRO A 312 -5.77 -3.62 -10.05
CA PRO A 312 -6.96 -4.19 -10.67
C PRO A 312 -6.79 -4.42 -12.18
N HIS A 313 -7.29 -5.58 -12.63
CA HIS A 313 -7.40 -5.98 -14.02
C HIS A 313 -8.72 -6.68 -14.29
N SER A 314 -9.28 -6.46 -15.50
CA SER A 314 -10.56 -7.07 -15.86
C SER A 314 -10.47 -8.60 -15.97
N GLU A 315 -11.61 -9.27 -15.83
CA GLU A 315 -11.69 -10.74 -15.97
C GLU A 315 -11.23 -11.19 -17.36
N GLU A 316 -11.56 -10.43 -18.40
CA GLU A 316 -11.14 -10.74 -19.78
C GLU A 316 -9.61 -10.62 -19.95
N GLU A 317 -8.97 -9.69 -19.27
CA GLU A 317 -7.51 -9.56 -19.29
C GLU A 317 -6.85 -10.72 -18.55
N LYS A 318 -7.36 -11.11 -17.38
CA LYS A 318 -6.86 -12.25 -16.61
C LYS A 318 -7.16 -13.60 -17.28
N ALA A 319 -8.26 -13.73 -18.00
CA ALA A 319 -8.61 -14.92 -18.77
C ALA A 319 -7.62 -15.25 -19.91
N LYS A 320 -6.72 -14.34 -20.29
CA LYS A 320 -5.65 -14.60 -21.26
C LYS A 320 -4.60 -15.59 -20.76
N GLY A 321 -4.69 -16.01 -19.50
CA GLY A 321 -3.83 -17.02 -18.88
C GLY A 321 -2.46 -16.50 -18.47
N MET A 322 -1.69 -17.35 -17.78
CA MET A 322 -0.43 -16.97 -17.10
C MET A 322 0.57 -16.24 -18.02
N MET A 323 0.67 -16.62 -19.30
CA MET A 323 1.64 -15.99 -20.21
C MET A 323 1.24 -14.58 -20.65
N LEU A 324 -0.02 -14.37 -21.01
CA LEU A 324 -0.49 -13.15 -21.71
C LEU A 324 -1.26 -12.19 -20.83
N ALA A 325 -1.75 -12.62 -19.68
CA ALA A 325 -2.44 -11.74 -18.76
C ALA A 325 -1.49 -10.68 -18.17
N PRO A 326 -1.97 -9.46 -17.89
CA PRO A 326 -1.18 -8.46 -17.20
C PRO A 326 -0.87 -8.90 -15.76
N PHE A 327 0.23 -8.39 -15.21
CA PHE A 327 0.61 -8.55 -13.83
C PHE A 327 -0.26 -7.67 -12.91
N GLY A 328 -0.62 -8.18 -11.73
CA GLY A 328 -1.32 -7.45 -10.69
C GLY A 328 -2.47 -8.23 -10.08
N ILE A 329 -2.74 -7.95 -8.80
CA ILE A 329 -3.85 -8.49 -8.01
C ILE A 329 -4.48 -7.39 -7.15
N LEU A 330 -5.70 -7.64 -6.66
CA LEU A 330 -6.34 -6.75 -5.69
C LEU A 330 -5.70 -6.91 -4.31
N GLY A 331 -5.62 -5.82 -3.54
CA GLY A 331 -5.05 -5.83 -2.21
C GLY A 331 -5.91 -5.19 -1.11
N PHE A 332 -6.63 -4.10 -1.38
CA PHE A 332 -7.29 -3.28 -0.36
C PHE A 332 -8.15 -4.05 0.62
N GLU A 333 -9.13 -4.79 0.12
CA GLU A 333 -10.20 -5.36 0.93
C GLU A 333 -9.76 -6.55 1.79
N THR A 334 -8.59 -7.12 1.53
CA THR A 334 -8.09 -8.30 2.25
C THR A 334 -6.82 -8.04 3.05
N ALA A 335 -6.13 -6.91 2.86
CA ALA A 335 -4.80 -6.67 3.41
C ALA A 335 -4.72 -6.87 4.92
N PHE A 336 -5.52 -6.13 5.70
CA PHE A 336 -5.51 -6.23 7.15
C PHE A 336 -5.97 -7.61 7.62
N SER A 337 -7.09 -8.12 7.10
CA SER A 337 -7.66 -9.41 7.49
C SER A 337 -6.70 -10.56 7.23
N LEU A 338 -5.99 -10.54 6.09
CA LEU A 338 -4.99 -11.53 5.73
C LEU A 338 -3.83 -11.54 6.73
N LEU A 339 -3.24 -10.37 6.99
CA LEU A 339 -2.10 -10.25 7.90
C LEU A 339 -2.49 -10.50 9.37
N TYR A 340 -3.66 -10.03 9.79
CA TYR A 340 -4.19 -10.31 11.12
C TYR A 340 -4.34 -11.82 11.33
N THR A 341 -4.96 -12.51 10.37
CA THR A 341 -5.19 -13.96 10.46
C THR A 341 -3.88 -14.75 10.44
N GLN A 342 -2.95 -14.40 9.54
CA GLN A 342 -1.72 -15.18 9.35
C GLN A 342 -0.63 -14.89 10.40
N PHE A 343 -0.58 -13.68 10.95
CA PHE A 343 0.53 -13.29 11.80
C PHE A 343 0.12 -12.90 13.23
N VAL A 344 -1.01 -12.21 13.42
CA VAL A 344 -1.43 -11.77 14.76
C VAL A 344 -2.11 -12.90 15.51
N LEU A 345 -3.07 -13.60 14.90
CA LEU A 345 -3.75 -14.74 15.54
C LEU A 345 -2.81 -15.91 15.83
N THR A 346 -1.75 -16.06 15.05
CA THR A 346 -0.72 -17.08 15.27
C THR A 346 0.30 -16.69 16.34
N GLY A 347 0.24 -15.44 16.84
CA GLY A 347 1.16 -14.92 17.86
C GLY A 347 2.54 -14.53 17.32
N LYS A 348 2.74 -14.52 16.00
CA LYS A 348 4.01 -14.10 15.39
C LYS A 348 4.21 -12.58 15.50
N TRP A 349 3.14 -11.80 15.28
CA TRP A 349 3.15 -10.35 15.46
C TRP A 349 2.17 -9.91 16.53
N THR A 350 2.45 -8.77 17.16
CA THR A 350 1.47 -8.08 17.99
C THR A 350 0.47 -7.31 17.12
N LEU A 351 -0.73 -7.07 17.64
CA LEU A 351 -1.72 -6.23 16.97
C LEU A 351 -1.19 -4.81 16.76
N GLY A 352 -0.49 -4.25 17.76
CA GLY A 352 0.13 -2.93 17.67
C GLY A 352 1.16 -2.83 16.56
N PHE A 353 1.98 -3.88 16.36
CA PHE A 353 2.93 -3.92 15.25
C PHE A 353 2.23 -3.82 13.88
N LEU A 354 1.19 -4.63 13.64
CA LEU A 354 0.46 -4.61 12.38
C LEU A 354 -0.20 -3.23 12.13
N VAL A 355 -0.88 -2.69 13.14
CA VAL A 355 -1.54 -1.37 13.04
C VAL A 355 -0.50 -0.28 12.75
N ASP A 356 0.63 -0.27 13.46
CA ASP A 356 1.70 0.72 13.24
C ASP A 356 2.23 0.72 11.80
N ARG A 357 2.48 -0.47 11.22
CA ARG A 357 2.98 -0.63 9.85
C ARG A 357 2.00 -0.18 8.77
N MET A 358 0.72 -0.06 9.09
CA MET A 358 -0.34 0.36 8.17
C MET A 358 -0.90 1.77 8.49
N THR A 359 -0.41 2.45 9.53
CA THR A 359 -0.92 3.77 9.95
C THR A 359 0.19 4.78 10.19
N LYS A 360 0.83 4.75 11.36
CA LYS A 360 1.82 5.73 11.78
C LYS A 360 3.11 5.65 10.96
N LYS A 361 3.60 4.46 10.68
CA LYS A 361 4.85 4.28 9.91
C LYS A 361 4.78 4.83 8.48
N PRO A 362 3.76 4.52 7.65
CA PRO A 362 3.65 5.17 6.34
C PRO A 362 3.53 6.70 6.46
N ALA A 363 2.81 7.21 7.46
CA ALA A 363 2.74 8.64 7.69
C ALA A 363 4.12 9.24 8.02
N ASP A 364 4.91 8.60 8.88
CA ASP A 364 6.26 9.07 9.25
C ASP A 364 7.24 9.02 8.07
N VAL A 365 7.21 7.92 7.28
CA VAL A 365 8.08 7.73 6.12
C VAL A 365 7.89 8.83 5.07
N PHE A 366 6.65 9.24 4.85
CA PHE A 366 6.30 10.25 3.84
C PHE A 366 6.02 11.65 4.42
N GLY A 367 6.18 11.84 5.73
CA GLY A 367 5.95 13.12 6.39
C GLY A 367 4.49 13.60 6.35
N LEU A 368 3.53 12.67 6.41
CA LEU A 368 2.10 12.97 6.35
C LEU A 368 1.54 13.30 7.75
N PRO A 369 0.60 14.26 7.87
CA PRO A 369 0.02 14.66 9.15
C PRO A 369 -1.16 13.75 9.57
N TYR A 370 -1.05 12.44 9.34
CA TYR A 370 -2.10 11.44 9.56
C TYR A 370 -1.58 10.26 10.40
N GLY A 371 -2.39 9.22 10.58
CA GLY A 371 -1.96 7.96 11.19
C GLY A 371 -1.97 7.95 12.72
N THR A 372 -2.74 8.82 13.38
CA THR A 372 -2.86 8.90 14.84
C THR A 372 -4.31 9.14 15.28
N LEU A 373 -4.63 8.76 16.54
CA LEU A 373 -5.91 9.06 17.19
C LEU A 373 -5.80 10.20 18.22
N GLU A 374 -4.78 11.03 18.15
CA GLU A 374 -4.57 12.14 19.08
C GLU A 374 -5.64 13.24 18.90
N VAL A 375 -5.98 13.91 20.02
CA VAL A 375 -6.88 15.06 20.00
C VAL A 375 -6.32 16.17 19.10
N GLY A 376 -7.16 16.69 18.20
CA GLY A 376 -6.80 17.69 17.20
C GLY A 376 -6.33 17.13 15.85
N SER A 377 -6.04 15.83 15.78
CA SER A 377 -5.73 15.17 14.50
C SER A 377 -6.95 15.09 13.58
N VAL A 378 -6.70 14.89 12.29
CA VAL A 378 -7.77 14.58 11.34
C VAL A 378 -8.47 13.29 11.78
N ALA A 379 -9.79 13.29 11.75
CA ALA A 379 -10.60 12.13 12.14
C ALA A 379 -10.65 11.09 11.00
N ASP A 380 -9.53 10.40 10.85
CA ASP A 380 -9.33 9.25 9.98
C ASP A 380 -9.27 8.01 10.88
N ILE A 381 -10.35 7.21 10.88
CA ILE A 381 -10.53 6.12 11.85
C ILE A 381 -11.04 4.88 11.14
N THR A 382 -10.52 3.72 11.52
CA THR A 382 -11.00 2.41 11.10
C THR A 382 -11.44 1.59 12.31
N ILE A 383 -12.64 1.03 12.24
CA ILE A 383 -13.18 0.11 13.26
C ILE A 383 -13.14 -1.30 12.65
N VAL A 384 -12.50 -2.23 13.36
CA VAL A 384 -12.26 -3.59 12.86
C VAL A 384 -12.91 -4.62 13.81
N ASP A 385 -13.72 -5.50 13.25
CA ASP A 385 -14.19 -6.70 13.94
C ASP A 385 -13.06 -7.76 13.89
N LEU A 386 -12.49 -8.06 15.05
CA LEU A 386 -11.39 -9.01 15.17
C LEU A 386 -11.84 -10.47 15.32
N GLU A 387 -13.13 -10.71 15.61
CA GLU A 387 -13.63 -12.02 16.02
C GLU A 387 -14.36 -12.77 14.91
N THR A 388 -15.13 -12.06 14.10
CA THR A 388 -15.95 -12.69 13.06
C THR A 388 -15.09 -13.22 11.91
N GLU A 389 -15.16 -14.55 11.68
CA GLU A 389 -14.53 -15.18 10.53
C GLU A 389 -15.45 -15.03 9.31
N GLN A 390 -14.92 -14.52 8.21
CA GLN A 390 -15.64 -14.38 6.94
C GLN A 390 -14.81 -15.01 5.81
N GLU A 391 -15.52 -15.57 4.84
CA GLU A 391 -14.92 -16.08 3.61
C GLU A 391 -14.80 -14.97 2.57
N VAL A 392 -13.66 -14.87 1.91
CA VAL A 392 -13.45 -13.93 0.79
C VAL A 392 -14.29 -14.40 -0.41
N ARG A 393 -15.37 -13.70 -0.72
CA ARG A 393 -16.28 -14.01 -1.82
C ARG A 393 -16.18 -13.01 -2.94
N LYS A 394 -16.12 -13.50 -4.16
CA LYS A 394 -15.99 -12.67 -5.36
C LYS A 394 -17.09 -11.61 -5.47
N GLU A 395 -18.32 -11.98 -5.12
CA GLU A 395 -19.51 -11.15 -5.21
C GLU A 395 -19.51 -10.00 -4.21
N GLU A 396 -18.75 -10.13 -3.12
CA GLU A 396 -18.68 -9.15 -2.04
C GLU A 396 -17.55 -8.13 -2.25
N ILE A 397 -16.63 -8.38 -3.17
CA ILE A 397 -15.54 -7.43 -3.49
C ILE A 397 -16.15 -6.16 -4.10
N VAL A 398 -15.81 -4.99 -3.53
CA VAL A 398 -16.29 -3.68 -3.96
C VAL A 398 -15.51 -3.16 -5.16
N SER A 399 -14.20 -3.45 -5.23
CA SER A 399 -13.39 -3.12 -6.41
C SER A 399 -14.10 -3.55 -7.70
N ARG A 400 -13.98 -2.74 -8.74
CA ARG A 400 -14.54 -3.04 -10.06
C ARG A 400 -13.99 -4.34 -10.63
N SER A 401 -12.72 -4.62 -10.42
CA SER A 401 -12.07 -5.88 -10.78
C SER A 401 -12.18 -6.93 -9.68
N LYS A 402 -11.88 -8.21 -10.02
CA LYS A 402 -12.04 -9.36 -9.10
C LYS A 402 -10.79 -10.26 -9.08
N ASN A 403 -9.65 -9.76 -9.57
CA ASN A 403 -8.41 -10.52 -9.76
C ASN A 403 -7.63 -10.68 -8.45
N THR A 404 -7.97 -11.68 -7.66
CA THR A 404 -7.28 -12.01 -6.41
C THR A 404 -7.14 -13.52 -6.24
N PRO A 405 -6.00 -14.01 -5.67
CA PRO A 405 -5.82 -15.42 -5.35
C PRO A 405 -6.55 -15.85 -4.06
N PHE A 406 -7.09 -14.90 -3.28
CA PHE A 406 -7.61 -15.15 -1.95
C PHE A 406 -9.09 -15.56 -1.91
N ILE A 407 -9.77 -15.74 -3.05
CA ILE A 407 -11.16 -16.22 -3.09
C ILE A 407 -11.27 -17.56 -2.37
N GLY A 408 -12.25 -17.68 -1.46
CA GLY A 408 -12.49 -18.85 -0.63
C GLY A 408 -11.66 -18.92 0.65
N TRP A 409 -10.72 -17.99 0.86
CA TRP A 409 -9.98 -17.90 2.12
C TRP A 409 -10.90 -17.43 3.24
N LYS A 410 -10.77 -18.06 4.41
CA LYS A 410 -11.47 -17.66 5.65
C LYS A 410 -10.55 -16.83 6.50
N LEU A 411 -10.93 -15.61 6.75
CA LEU A 411 -10.13 -14.60 7.44
C LEU A 411 -10.91 -13.97 8.58
N LYS A 412 -10.19 -13.48 9.60
CA LYS A 412 -10.67 -12.63 10.68
C LYS A 412 -10.03 -11.23 10.58
N GLY A 413 -10.55 -10.26 11.32
CA GLY A 413 -10.03 -8.90 11.30
C GLY A 413 -10.59 -8.06 10.15
N TRP A 414 -11.91 -7.94 10.08
CA TRP A 414 -12.59 -7.23 9.00
C TRP A 414 -12.91 -5.79 9.39
N PRO A 415 -12.50 -4.78 8.61
CA PRO A 415 -13.00 -3.42 8.78
C PRO A 415 -14.51 -3.39 8.61
N VAL A 416 -15.20 -2.79 9.58
CA VAL A 416 -16.68 -2.70 9.62
C VAL A 416 -17.17 -1.27 9.55
N VAL A 417 -16.34 -0.29 9.94
CA VAL A 417 -16.64 1.14 9.77
C VAL A 417 -15.34 1.84 9.42
N THR A 418 -15.40 2.72 8.43
CA THR A 418 -14.30 3.61 8.07
C THR A 418 -14.79 5.05 8.06
N ILE A 419 -14.10 5.90 8.80
CA ILE A 419 -14.35 7.33 8.89
C ILE A 419 -13.15 8.05 8.28
N ALA A 420 -13.39 8.84 7.25
CA ALA A 420 -12.36 9.64 6.58
C ALA A 420 -12.70 11.12 6.69
N SER A 421 -11.78 11.92 7.21
CA SER A 421 -11.98 13.35 7.47
C SER A 421 -13.32 13.64 8.19
N GLY A 422 -13.61 12.83 9.21
CA GLY A 422 -14.81 12.98 10.06
C GLY A 422 -16.13 12.49 9.46
N LYS A 423 -16.11 11.85 8.29
CA LYS A 423 -17.31 11.32 7.62
C LYS A 423 -17.26 9.80 7.56
N ILE A 424 -18.37 9.14 7.89
CA ILE A 424 -18.51 7.70 7.68
C ILE A 424 -18.55 7.46 6.16
N VAL A 425 -17.55 6.74 5.64
CA VAL A 425 -17.40 6.44 4.20
C VAL A 425 -17.63 4.96 3.88
N TYR A 426 -17.64 4.13 4.91
CA TYR A 426 -18.03 2.72 4.86
C TYR A 426 -18.62 2.28 6.21
N SER A 427 -19.72 1.50 6.19
CA SER A 427 -20.35 0.89 7.39
C SER A 427 -21.24 -0.29 7.01
#